data_f2927321eff355c892892558d2d24a2a
#
_entry.id   f2927321eff355c892892558d2d24a2a
#
_cell.length_a   1.000
_cell.length_b   1.000
_cell.length_c   1.000
_cell.angle_alpha   90.00
_cell.angle_beta   90.00
_cell.angle_gamma   90.00
#
_symmetry.space_group_name_H-M   'P 1'
#
loop_
_entity.id
_entity.type
_entity.pdbx_description
1 polymer ?
#
loop_
_entity_poly.entity_id
_entity_poly.type
_entity_poly.pdbx_seq_one_letter_code
_entity_poly.pdbx_strand_id
1 'polypeptide(L)'
;MPIYEIGGKSPQVGKGTWVAPSAEIIGDVEIGENCYIGFGAIIRGDFGKIKIGNESLVEEGVVIHTAELTEIGNKVIIGHLAMIHDATIHDRALIGMKAMICEYATIGEWSIIAEQSLVRKQTTIPPEKIAAGSPAKVVGDVGKHHRERLANGLEAYLQLIGSYHQSFKQI
;
A
#
# COMPACT_ATOMS: atom_id res chain seq x y z
N MET A 1 19.22 0.86 3.17
CA MET A 1 17.81 1.28 3.34
C MET A 1 17.78 2.80 3.49
N PRO A 2 17.24 3.55 2.58
CA PRO A 2 17.12 4.98 2.74
C PRO A 2 15.90 5.33 3.62
N ILE A 3 16.17 5.42 4.92
CA ILE A 3 15.20 5.84 5.93
C ILE A 3 15.67 7.18 6.47
N TYR A 4 14.79 8.18 6.46
CA TYR A 4 15.12 9.56 6.80
C TYR A 4 14.26 10.06 7.95
N GLU A 5 14.93 10.62 8.95
CA GLU A 5 14.27 11.39 10.01
C GLU A 5 13.99 12.81 9.54
N ILE A 6 12.86 13.37 9.93
CA ILE A 6 12.56 14.79 9.81
C ILE A 6 11.82 15.30 11.04
N GLY A 7 12.25 16.42 11.60
CA GLY A 7 11.60 17.03 12.76
C GLY A 7 11.55 16.14 14.01
N GLY A 8 12.54 15.26 14.22
CA GLY A 8 12.58 14.31 15.34
C GLY A 8 11.66 13.09 15.16
N LYS A 9 11.06 12.91 13.98
CA LYS A 9 10.23 11.75 13.64
C LYS A 9 10.99 10.82 12.72
N SER A 10 11.21 9.60 13.17
CA SER A 10 11.93 8.55 12.44
C SER A 10 10.99 7.40 12.10
N PRO A 11 11.04 6.88 10.88
CA PRO A 11 10.24 5.72 10.49
C PRO A 11 10.50 4.49 11.37
N GLN A 12 9.45 3.77 11.67
CA GLN A 12 9.47 2.50 12.37
C GLN A 12 9.10 1.39 11.38
N VAL A 13 9.96 0.37 11.26
CA VAL A 13 9.76 -0.75 10.35
C VAL A 13 9.72 -2.06 11.14
N GLY A 14 8.62 -2.80 11.00
CA GLY A 14 8.36 -4.03 11.72
C GLY A 14 9.29 -5.18 11.29
N LYS A 15 9.39 -6.17 12.17
CA LYS A 15 10.25 -7.35 11.96
C LYS A 15 9.83 -8.11 10.69
N GLY A 16 10.81 -8.60 9.96
CA GLY A 16 10.58 -9.39 8.74
C GLY A 16 10.17 -8.57 7.52
N THR A 17 9.93 -7.28 7.66
CA THR A 17 9.63 -6.39 6.52
C THR A 17 10.88 -6.20 5.68
N TRP A 18 10.73 -6.37 4.36
CA TRP A 18 11.78 -6.10 3.40
C TRP A 18 11.56 -4.76 2.72
N VAL A 19 12.60 -3.94 2.72
CA VAL A 19 12.60 -2.62 2.06
C VAL A 19 13.65 -2.60 0.98
N ALA A 20 13.24 -2.32 -0.25
CA ALA A 20 14.15 -2.24 -1.39
C ALA A 20 15.22 -1.13 -1.18
N PRO A 21 16.46 -1.32 -1.66
CA PRO A 21 17.52 -0.34 -1.52
C PRO A 21 17.21 1.04 -2.14
N SER A 22 16.34 1.08 -3.13
CA SER A 22 15.92 2.32 -3.82
C SER A 22 14.55 2.86 -3.34
N ALA A 23 13.93 2.24 -2.34
CA ALA A 23 12.75 2.82 -1.71
C ALA A 23 13.16 3.94 -0.73
N GLU A 24 12.32 4.93 -0.53
CA GLU A 24 12.54 6.02 0.42
C GLU A 24 11.42 6.08 1.45
N ILE A 25 11.77 6.05 2.75
CA ILE A 25 10.81 6.14 3.86
C ILE A 25 11.21 7.33 4.72
N ILE A 26 10.32 8.31 4.85
CA ILE A 26 10.65 9.63 5.40
C ILE A 26 9.65 10.03 6.48
N GLY A 27 10.12 10.41 7.67
CA GLY A 27 9.33 11.07 8.72
C GLY A 27 8.47 10.12 9.57
N ASP A 28 7.26 10.54 9.90
CA ASP A 28 6.32 9.83 10.79
C ASP A 28 5.63 8.66 10.07
N VAL A 29 6.35 7.57 9.91
CA VAL A 29 5.89 6.37 9.20
C VAL A 29 6.03 5.15 10.11
N GLU A 30 4.94 4.40 10.27
CA GLU A 30 4.92 3.10 10.95
C GLU A 30 4.56 2.02 9.92
N ILE A 31 5.45 1.06 9.72
CA ILE A 31 5.24 -0.10 8.85
C ILE A 31 5.24 -1.36 9.71
N GLY A 32 4.22 -2.18 9.54
CA GLY A 32 4.05 -3.44 10.26
C GLY A 32 5.07 -4.51 9.91
N GLU A 33 4.82 -5.72 10.39
CA GLU A 33 5.68 -6.87 10.19
C GLU A 33 5.44 -7.57 8.85
N ASN A 34 6.48 -8.20 8.31
CA ASN A 34 6.45 -9.01 7.08
C ASN A 34 5.87 -8.28 5.87
N CYS A 35 6.06 -6.97 5.77
CA CYS A 35 5.65 -6.17 4.62
C CYS A 35 6.69 -6.21 3.50
N TYR A 36 6.23 -5.94 2.29
CA TYR A 36 7.09 -5.72 1.12
C TYR A 36 7.05 -4.24 0.73
N ILE A 37 8.20 -3.58 0.67
CA ILE A 37 8.34 -2.20 0.17
C ILE A 37 9.25 -2.25 -1.06
N GLY A 38 8.64 -2.11 -2.23
CA GLY A 38 9.25 -2.32 -3.53
C GLY A 38 10.21 -1.22 -3.97
N PHE A 39 10.92 -1.50 -5.07
CA PHE A 39 11.92 -0.59 -5.63
C PHE A 39 11.29 0.74 -6.09
N GLY A 40 11.91 1.85 -5.70
CA GLY A 40 11.44 3.18 -6.04
C GLY A 40 10.14 3.61 -5.35
N ALA A 41 9.64 2.87 -4.36
CA ALA A 41 8.53 3.31 -3.55
C ALA A 41 8.94 4.49 -2.66
N ILE A 42 8.07 5.50 -2.54
CA ILE A 42 8.27 6.68 -1.71
C ILE A 42 7.14 6.77 -0.70
N ILE A 43 7.48 6.68 0.59
CA ILE A 43 6.53 6.75 1.70
C ILE A 43 6.94 7.94 2.57
N ARG A 44 6.19 9.04 2.49
CA ARG A 44 6.60 10.32 3.07
C ARG A 44 5.56 10.88 4.03
N GLY A 45 5.84 10.76 5.34
CA GLY A 45 5.08 11.30 6.45
C GLY A 45 5.75 12.51 7.08
N ASP A 46 6.06 13.53 6.29
CA ASP A 46 6.73 14.75 6.73
C ASP A 46 5.76 15.80 7.32
N PHE A 47 4.53 15.83 6.86
CA PHE A 47 3.47 16.67 7.45
C PHE A 47 2.64 15.87 8.46
N GLY A 48 2.08 14.75 8.06
CA GLY A 48 1.21 13.91 8.87
C GLY A 48 1.82 12.53 9.14
N LYS A 49 0.99 11.60 9.59
CA LYS A 49 1.40 10.24 9.95
C LYS A 49 0.93 9.21 8.91
N ILE A 50 1.78 8.25 8.58
CA ILE A 50 1.45 7.10 7.76
C ILE A 50 1.55 5.82 8.60
N LYS A 51 0.52 4.98 8.56
CA LYS A 51 0.51 3.65 9.17
C LYS A 51 0.23 2.60 8.11
N ILE A 52 1.03 1.56 8.06
CA ILE A 52 0.86 0.40 7.18
C ILE A 52 0.82 -0.86 8.05
N GLY A 53 -0.26 -1.62 7.95
CA GLY A 53 -0.46 -2.86 8.71
C GLY A 53 0.43 -4.01 8.22
N ASN A 54 0.36 -5.12 8.95
CA ASN A 54 1.20 -6.28 8.73
C ASN A 54 0.92 -6.97 7.39
N GLU A 55 1.93 -7.63 6.84
CA GLU A 55 1.86 -8.43 5.62
C GLU A 55 1.31 -7.65 4.41
N SER A 56 1.45 -6.31 4.40
CA SER A 56 0.99 -5.47 3.29
C SER A 56 2.10 -5.25 2.28
N LEU A 57 1.71 -5.11 1.01
CA LEU A 57 2.61 -4.95 -0.12
C LEU A 57 2.49 -3.54 -0.66
N VAL A 58 3.60 -2.83 -0.71
CA VAL A 58 3.76 -1.55 -1.41
C VAL A 58 4.70 -1.81 -2.58
N GLU A 59 4.12 -1.96 -3.76
CA GLU A 59 4.88 -2.40 -4.94
C GLU A 59 5.73 -1.27 -5.55
N GLU A 60 6.42 -1.56 -6.66
CA GLU A 60 7.41 -0.67 -7.26
C GLU A 60 6.82 0.67 -7.70
N GLY A 61 7.53 1.74 -7.34
CA GLY A 61 7.18 3.10 -7.75
C GLY A 61 5.90 3.67 -7.12
N VAL A 62 5.35 3.00 -6.11
CA VAL A 62 4.21 3.52 -5.34
C VAL A 62 4.62 4.78 -4.60
N VAL A 63 3.74 5.78 -4.59
CA VAL A 63 3.91 6.99 -3.77
C VAL A 63 2.81 7.06 -2.72
N ILE A 64 3.20 7.15 -1.45
CA ILE A 64 2.30 7.39 -0.33
C ILE A 64 2.73 8.68 0.35
N HIS A 65 1.85 9.66 0.36
CA HIS A 65 2.08 10.92 1.04
C HIS A 65 0.86 11.28 1.90
N THR A 66 1.08 12.09 2.92
CA THR A 66 -0.01 12.52 3.81
C THR A 66 0.22 13.92 4.32
N ALA A 67 -0.86 14.71 4.41
CA ALA A 67 -0.87 15.97 5.12
C ALA A 67 -1.34 15.79 6.57
N GLU A 68 -2.24 14.83 6.82
CA GLU A 68 -2.78 14.54 8.15
C GLU A 68 -2.55 13.09 8.54
N LEU A 69 -3.28 12.15 7.93
CA LEU A 69 -3.22 10.73 8.27
C LEU A 69 -3.52 9.85 7.06
N THR A 70 -2.64 8.91 6.79
CA THR A 70 -2.91 7.77 5.90
C THR A 70 -2.85 6.49 6.71
N GLU A 71 -3.94 5.71 6.68
CA GLU A 71 -4.01 4.40 7.33
C GLU A 71 -4.24 3.30 6.31
N ILE A 72 -3.35 2.35 6.28
CA ILE A 72 -3.40 1.17 5.42
C ILE A 72 -3.42 -0.05 6.34
N GLY A 73 -4.45 -0.89 6.19
CA GLY A 73 -4.68 -2.07 6.99
C GLY A 73 -3.68 -3.20 6.74
N ASN A 74 -4.02 -4.38 7.24
CA ASN A 74 -3.22 -5.59 7.08
C ASN A 74 -3.51 -6.27 5.74
N LYS A 75 -2.50 -6.93 5.16
CA LYS A 75 -2.65 -7.73 3.93
C LYS A 75 -3.22 -6.93 2.75
N VAL A 76 -2.96 -5.63 2.74
CA VAL A 76 -3.32 -4.74 1.64
C VAL A 76 -2.28 -4.87 0.53
N ILE A 77 -2.72 -4.91 -0.72
CA ILE A 77 -1.84 -4.88 -1.88
C ILE A 77 -1.99 -3.53 -2.57
N ILE A 78 -0.90 -2.76 -2.64
CA ILE A 78 -0.83 -1.51 -3.39
C ILE A 78 0.03 -1.75 -4.61
N GLY A 79 -0.64 -1.87 -5.76
CA GLY A 79 -0.03 -2.22 -7.04
C GLY A 79 0.91 -1.15 -7.59
N HIS A 80 1.80 -1.58 -8.48
CA HIS A 80 2.86 -0.76 -9.07
C HIS A 80 2.38 0.62 -9.51
N LEU A 81 3.15 1.65 -9.19
CA LEU A 81 2.91 3.04 -9.59
C LEU A 81 1.60 3.65 -9.08
N ALA A 82 0.92 3.03 -8.11
CA ALA A 82 -0.25 3.65 -7.48
C ALA A 82 0.15 4.84 -6.61
N MET A 83 -0.79 5.77 -6.39
CA MET A 83 -0.61 6.91 -5.51
C MET A 83 -1.71 6.97 -4.45
N ILE A 84 -1.31 7.16 -3.20
CA ILE A 84 -2.19 7.27 -2.04
C ILE A 84 -1.92 8.59 -1.32
N HIS A 85 -2.98 9.35 -1.04
CA HIS A 85 -2.86 10.62 -0.32
C HIS A 85 -4.00 10.79 0.70
N ASP A 86 -3.66 10.93 2.00
CA ASP A 86 -4.61 11.14 3.11
C ASP A 86 -5.84 10.21 3.07
N ALA A 87 -5.64 8.92 2.93
CA ALA A 87 -6.73 7.96 2.74
C ALA A 87 -6.71 6.84 3.78
N THR A 88 -7.86 6.21 3.98
CA THR A 88 -8.01 5.00 4.79
C THR A 88 -8.29 3.80 3.90
N ILE A 89 -7.42 2.80 3.97
CA ILE A 89 -7.54 1.55 3.21
C ILE A 89 -7.64 0.40 4.21
N HIS A 90 -8.78 -0.27 4.24
CA HIS A 90 -9.01 -1.37 5.18
C HIS A 90 -8.35 -2.67 4.73
N ASP A 91 -8.34 -3.65 5.63
CA ASP A 91 -7.67 -4.93 5.48
C ASP A 91 -7.98 -5.62 4.15
N ARG A 92 -7.00 -6.30 3.57
CA ARG A 92 -7.14 -7.13 2.37
C ARG A 92 -7.67 -6.42 1.12
N ALA A 93 -7.68 -5.09 1.11
CA ALA A 93 -8.00 -4.35 -0.11
C ALA A 93 -6.89 -4.48 -1.15
N LEU A 94 -7.25 -4.40 -2.43
CA LEU A 94 -6.33 -4.27 -3.55
C LEU A 94 -6.49 -2.89 -4.19
N ILE A 95 -5.41 -2.17 -4.27
CA ILE A 95 -5.29 -0.96 -5.09
C ILE A 95 -4.54 -1.33 -6.37
N GLY A 96 -5.24 -1.30 -7.49
CA GLY A 96 -4.68 -1.69 -8.79
C GLY A 96 -3.55 -0.78 -9.26
N MET A 97 -2.75 -1.28 -10.20
CA MET A 97 -1.60 -0.56 -10.76
C MET A 97 -2.00 0.80 -11.33
N LYS A 98 -1.21 1.84 -11.03
CA LYS A 98 -1.46 3.23 -11.44
C LYS A 98 -2.79 3.82 -10.97
N ALA A 99 -3.47 3.22 -9.99
CA ALA A 99 -4.65 3.83 -9.40
C ALA A 99 -4.24 5.01 -8.50
N MET A 100 -5.14 6.01 -8.41
CA MET A 100 -4.96 7.16 -7.55
C MET A 100 -6.07 7.20 -6.50
N ILE A 101 -5.69 7.25 -5.23
CA ILE A 101 -6.61 7.36 -4.08
C ILE A 101 -6.39 8.72 -3.45
N CYS A 102 -7.40 9.59 -3.55
CA CYS A 102 -7.32 10.97 -3.09
C CYS A 102 -7.74 11.13 -1.63
N GLU A 103 -7.58 12.34 -1.13
CA GLU A 103 -7.73 12.72 0.28
C GLU A 103 -9.10 12.32 0.84
N TYR A 104 -9.07 11.77 2.03
CA TYR A 104 -10.25 11.35 2.81
C TYR A 104 -11.10 10.29 2.13
N ALA A 105 -10.54 9.61 1.11
CA ALA A 105 -11.17 8.43 0.55
C ALA A 105 -11.06 7.25 1.52
N THR A 106 -12.11 6.43 1.56
CA THR A 106 -12.14 5.20 2.36
C THR A 106 -12.36 4.00 1.45
N ILE A 107 -11.45 3.04 1.48
CA ILE A 107 -11.55 1.79 0.73
C ILE A 107 -11.87 0.67 1.71
N GLY A 108 -13.04 0.05 1.55
CA GLY A 108 -13.52 -1.00 2.44
C GLY A 108 -12.70 -2.29 2.38
N GLU A 109 -12.84 -3.11 3.42
CA GLU A 109 -12.18 -4.40 3.51
C GLU A 109 -12.50 -5.28 2.29
N TRP A 110 -11.50 -6.01 1.77
CA TRP A 110 -11.62 -6.86 0.59
C TRP A 110 -12.02 -6.15 -0.70
N SER A 111 -12.10 -4.82 -0.73
CA SER A 111 -12.44 -4.11 -1.96
C SER A 111 -11.29 -4.09 -2.95
N ILE A 112 -11.63 -4.00 -4.22
CA ILE A 112 -10.69 -3.95 -5.34
C ILE A 112 -10.90 -2.64 -6.08
N ILE A 113 -9.85 -1.84 -6.16
CA ILE A 113 -9.79 -0.69 -7.07
C ILE A 113 -9.06 -1.15 -8.32
N ALA A 114 -9.74 -1.11 -9.46
CA ALA A 114 -9.15 -1.53 -10.73
C ALA A 114 -7.97 -0.63 -11.14
N GLU A 115 -7.13 -1.14 -12.00
CA GLU A 115 -5.97 -0.43 -12.53
C GLU A 115 -6.36 0.90 -13.16
N GLN A 116 -5.50 1.92 -13.03
CA GLN A 116 -5.68 3.27 -13.59
C GLN A 116 -6.96 4.01 -13.13
N SER A 117 -7.58 3.54 -12.05
CA SER A 117 -8.79 4.19 -11.51
C SER A 117 -8.45 5.39 -10.65
N LEU A 118 -9.35 6.39 -10.65
CA LEU A 118 -9.28 7.57 -9.78
C LEU A 118 -10.38 7.53 -8.74
N VAL A 119 -10.05 7.21 -7.50
CA VAL A 119 -10.95 7.39 -6.36
C VAL A 119 -10.83 8.81 -5.86
N ARG A 120 -11.88 9.59 -6.06
CA ARG A 120 -11.90 11.02 -5.73
C ARG A 120 -11.94 11.24 -4.22
N LYS A 121 -11.54 12.45 -3.84
CA LYS A 121 -11.65 12.98 -2.49
C LYS A 121 -13.00 12.65 -1.84
N GLN A 122 -12.96 12.23 -0.56
CA GLN A 122 -14.13 11.93 0.27
C GLN A 122 -15.05 10.82 -0.29
N THR A 123 -14.53 9.99 -1.18
CA THR A 123 -15.28 8.86 -1.73
C THR A 123 -15.13 7.64 -0.84
N THR A 124 -16.23 6.98 -0.51
CA THR A 124 -16.23 5.69 0.18
C THR A 124 -16.55 4.57 -0.80
N ILE A 125 -15.64 3.62 -0.93
CA ILE A 125 -15.89 2.34 -1.60
C ILE A 125 -16.26 1.34 -0.51
N PRO A 126 -17.49 0.80 -0.51
CA PRO A 126 -17.93 -0.12 0.54
C PRO A 126 -17.12 -1.43 0.52
N PRO A 127 -17.09 -2.20 1.64
CA PRO A 127 -16.43 -3.49 1.68
C PRO A 127 -16.89 -4.43 0.56
N GLU A 128 -15.97 -5.28 0.11
CA GLU A 128 -16.24 -6.34 -0.87
C GLU A 128 -16.73 -5.86 -2.23
N LYS A 129 -16.42 -4.62 -2.61
CA LYS A 129 -16.81 -4.05 -3.92
C LYS A 129 -15.61 -3.91 -4.86
N ILE A 130 -15.89 -4.03 -6.14
CA ILE A 130 -14.95 -3.69 -7.22
C ILE A 130 -15.35 -2.32 -7.75
N ALA A 131 -14.40 -1.39 -7.74
CA ALA A 131 -14.60 -0.06 -8.30
C ALA A 131 -13.60 0.21 -9.43
N ALA A 132 -14.07 0.84 -10.51
CA ALA A 132 -13.27 1.11 -11.71
C ALA A 132 -13.61 2.45 -12.34
N GLY A 133 -12.65 3.02 -13.05
CA GLY A 133 -12.79 4.21 -13.88
C GLY A 133 -12.23 5.50 -13.28
N SER A 134 -12.37 6.59 -14.02
CA SER A 134 -11.95 7.94 -13.62
C SER A 134 -13.09 8.94 -13.89
N PRO A 135 -13.91 9.30 -12.87
CA PRO A 135 -13.85 8.82 -11.47
C PRO A 135 -14.30 7.37 -11.31
N ALA A 136 -13.73 6.69 -10.31
CA ALA A 136 -14.07 5.31 -9.99
C ALA A 136 -15.53 5.19 -9.48
N LYS A 137 -16.21 4.17 -9.96
CA LYS A 137 -17.55 3.78 -9.53
C LYS A 137 -17.59 2.30 -9.23
N VAL A 138 -18.45 1.89 -8.29
CA VAL A 138 -18.69 0.46 -8.03
C VAL A 138 -19.26 -0.19 -9.29
N VAL A 139 -18.61 -1.25 -9.76
CA VAL A 139 -18.94 -1.98 -10.98
C VAL A 139 -19.26 -3.46 -10.73
N GLY A 140 -19.04 -3.94 -9.51
CA GLY A 140 -19.30 -5.34 -9.17
C GLY A 140 -18.95 -5.68 -7.73
N ASP A 141 -19.07 -6.96 -7.40
CA ASP A 141 -18.78 -7.53 -6.10
C ASP A 141 -17.52 -8.41 -6.15
N VAL A 142 -16.79 -8.44 -5.04
CA VAL A 142 -15.63 -9.31 -4.88
C VAL A 142 -16.11 -10.74 -4.62
N GLY A 143 -15.95 -11.61 -5.60
CA GLY A 143 -16.28 -13.03 -5.48
C GLY A 143 -15.13 -13.89 -4.94
N LYS A 144 -15.39 -15.17 -4.74
CA LYS A 144 -14.43 -16.14 -4.22
C LYS A 144 -13.14 -16.19 -5.04
N HIS A 145 -13.23 -16.22 -6.36
CA HIS A 145 -12.07 -16.28 -7.24
C HIS A 145 -11.15 -15.05 -7.13
N HIS A 146 -11.73 -13.87 -6.87
CA HIS A 146 -10.93 -12.67 -6.60
C HIS A 146 -10.12 -12.81 -5.31
N ARG A 147 -10.75 -13.29 -4.24
CA ARG A 147 -10.09 -13.50 -2.94
C ARG A 147 -8.98 -14.54 -3.03
N GLU A 148 -9.21 -15.64 -3.75
CA GLU A 148 -8.19 -16.67 -3.99
C GLU A 148 -6.99 -16.10 -4.77
N ARG A 149 -7.24 -15.30 -5.81
CA ARG A 149 -6.18 -14.63 -6.58
C ARG A 149 -5.37 -13.67 -5.71
N LEU A 150 -6.03 -12.86 -4.89
CA LEU A 150 -5.36 -11.94 -3.97
C LEU A 150 -4.51 -12.68 -2.94
N ALA A 151 -5.05 -13.75 -2.34
CA ALA A 151 -4.32 -14.57 -1.38
C ALA A 151 -3.07 -15.21 -2.01
N ASN A 152 -3.18 -15.74 -3.22
CA ASN A 152 -2.04 -16.32 -3.95
C ASN A 152 -0.97 -15.26 -4.31
N GLY A 153 -1.40 -14.05 -4.70
CA GLY A 153 -0.48 -12.95 -4.96
C GLY A 153 0.27 -12.52 -3.70
N LEU A 154 -0.44 -12.37 -2.59
CA LEU A 154 0.15 -12.04 -1.29
C LEU A 154 1.17 -13.11 -0.86
N GLU A 155 0.80 -14.38 -0.92
CA GLU A 155 1.67 -15.50 -0.55
C GLU A 155 2.96 -15.52 -1.39
N ALA A 156 2.85 -15.28 -2.70
CA ALA A 156 4.03 -15.20 -3.58
C ALA A 156 5.01 -14.12 -3.15
N TYR A 157 4.53 -12.94 -2.73
CA TYR A 157 5.38 -11.87 -2.22
C TYR A 157 5.96 -12.18 -0.84
N LEU A 158 5.22 -12.84 0.05
CA LEU A 158 5.75 -13.27 1.35
C LEU A 158 6.91 -14.27 1.17
N GLN A 159 6.82 -15.18 0.19
CA GLN A 159 7.92 -16.07 -0.19
C GLN A 159 9.10 -15.30 -0.81
N LEU A 160 8.81 -14.30 -1.64
CA LEU A 160 9.83 -13.44 -2.25
C LEU A 160 10.61 -12.65 -1.19
N ILE A 161 9.96 -12.13 -0.15
CA ILE A 161 10.61 -11.49 0.99
C ILE A 161 11.66 -12.40 1.61
N GLY A 162 11.32 -13.68 1.83
CA GLY A 162 12.24 -14.68 2.34
C GLY A 162 13.48 -14.86 1.42
N SER A 163 13.24 -14.91 0.13
CA SER A 163 14.32 -15.03 -0.89
C SER A 163 15.22 -13.78 -0.90
N TYR A 164 14.64 -12.60 -0.80
CA TYR A 164 15.40 -11.35 -0.74
C TYR A 164 16.26 -11.25 0.52
N HIS A 165 15.75 -11.62 1.67
CA HIS A 165 16.56 -11.64 2.91
C HIS A 165 17.75 -12.59 2.82
N GLN A 166 17.63 -13.68 2.07
CA GLN A 166 18.67 -14.71 1.97
C GLN A 166 19.70 -14.43 0.87
N SER A 167 19.27 -13.92 -0.28
CA SER A 167 20.09 -13.96 -1.49
C SER A 167 20.24 -12.64 -2.24
N PHE A 168 19.45 -11.61 -1.91
CA PHE A 168 19.54 -10.32 -2.61
C PHE A 168 20.87 -9.61 -2.30
N LYS A 169 21.62 -9.29 -3.35
CA LYS A 169 22.88 -8.56 -3.25
C LYS A 169 23.11 -7.69 -4.48
N GLN A 170 23.72 -6.55 -4.27
CA GLN A 170 24.24 -5.72 -5.36
C GLN A 170 25.51 -6.37 -5.92
N ILE A 171 25.62 -6.39 -7.24
CA ILE A 171 26.80 -6.91 -7.99
C ILE A 171 27.55 -5.77 -8.66
#